data_c9173e426c0a7c264c4e0602e8a6ca65
#
_entry.id   c9173e426c0a7c264c4e0602e8a6ca65
#
_cell.length_a   1.000
_cell.length_b   1.000
_cell.length_c   1.000
_cell.angle_alpha   90.00
_cell.angle_beta   90.00
_cell.angle_gamma   90.00
#
_symmetry.space_group_name_H-M   'P 1'
#
loop_
_entity.id
_entity.type
_entity.pdbx_description
1 polymer ?
#
loop_
_entity_poly.entity_id
_entity_poly.type
_entity_poly.pdbx_seq_one_letter_code
_entity_poly.pdbx_strand_id
1 'polypeptide(L)'
;VNLYGDWKMSYKRQMDMYIWIMRRLGFEVNRVGYFIYVDGLHVGINGMIDMYPSIATMKFSTSVLPYESNTDWIETTLFKIKRLLHQDNCPEHNVDCEQGNFLRQVNQMMSNA
;
A
#
# COMPACT_ATOMS: atom_id res chain seq x y z
N VAL A 1 7.13 5.25 -14.82
CA VAL A 1 6.32 4.73 -13.71
C VAL A 1 4.85 4.92 -14.04
N ASN A 2 4.02 3.93 -13.77
CA ASN A 2 2.55 4.00 -13.93
C ASN A 2 1.85 3.50 -12.65
N LEU A 3 0.56 3.79 -12.49
CA LEU A 3 -0.25 3.36 -11.35
C LEU A 3 -1.00 2.04 -11.59
N TYR A 4 -0.55 1.21 -12.52
CA TYR A 4 -1.14 -0.09 -12.82
C TYR A 4 -0.33 -1.22 -12.17
N GLY A 5 -1.02 -2.22 -11.62
CA GLY A 5 -0.45 -3.36 -10.91
C GLY A 5 -1.03 -3.52 -9.51
N ASP A 6 -1.16 -4.76 -9.04
CA ASP A 6 -1.89 -5.09 -7.80
C ASP A 6 -1.28 -4.47 -6.55
N TRP A 7 0.05 -4.41 -6.45
CA TRP A 7 0.74 -3.80 -5.34
C TRP A 7 0.51 -2.27 -5.23
N LYS A 8 0.17 -1.61 -6.34
CA LYS A 8 -0.12 -0.17 -6.37
C LYS A 8 -1.54 0.15 -5.90
N MET A 9 -2.43 -0.84 -5.87
CA MET A 9 -3.78 -0.66 -5.31
C MET A 9 -3.75 -0.32 -3.82
N SER A 10 -2.79 -0.83 -3.07
CA SER A 10 -2.63 -0.49 -1.65
C SER A 10 -2.30 0.99 -1.45
N TYR A 11 -1.43 1.57 -2.29
CA TYR A 11 -1.11 3.00 -2.25
C TYR A 11 -2.29 3.89 -2.64
N LYS A 12 -3.09 3.48 -3.63
CA LYS A 12 -4.32 4.19 -3.99
C LYS A 12 -5.32 4.20 -2.83
N ARG A 13 -5.56 3.04 -2.21
CA ARG A 13 -6.42 2.93 -1.02
C ARG A 13 -5.91 3.78 0.14
N GLN A 14 -4.61 3.83 0.34
CA GLN A 14 -4.00 4.67 1.35
C GLN A 14 -4.25 6.16 1.09
N MET A 15 -4.11 6.62 -0.17
CA MET A 15 -4.43 7.99 -0.56
C MET A 15 -5.91 8.31 -0.34
N ASP A 16 -6.81 7.42 -0.74
CA ASP A 16 -8.25 7.57 -0.50
C ASP A 16 -8.55 7.74 0.99
N MET A 17 -7.96 6.90 1.85
CA MET A 17 -8.11 6.97 3.30
C MET A 17 -7.60 8.30 3.87
N TYR A 18 -6.44 8.79 3.43
CA TYR A 18 -5.91 10.06 3.88
C TYR A 18 -6.84 11.22 3.52
N ILE A 19 -7.32 11.26 2.28
CA ILE A 19 -8.24 12.30 1.82
C ILE A 19 -9.55 12.24 2.59
N TRP A 20 -10.09 11.04 2.83
CA TRP A 20 -11.31 10.86 3.60
C TRP A 20 -11.15 11.31 5.06
N ILE A 21 -10.06 10.90 5.74
CA ILE A 21 -9.78 11.30 7.13
C ILE A 21 -9.60 12.82 7.24
N MET A 22 -8.82 13.43 6.36
CA MET A 22 -8.56 14.87 6.39
C MET A 22 -9.86 15.67 6.21
N ARG A 23 -10.74 15.24 5.30
CA ARG A 23 -12.05 15.89 5.14
C ARG A 23 -12.92 15.73 6.39
N ARG A 24 -12.91 14.57 7.03
CA ARG A 24 -13.61 14.34 8.30
C ARG A 24 -13.09 15.20 9.45
N LEU A 25 -11.82 15.55 9.42
CA LEU A 25 -11.21 16.49 10.36
C LEU A 25 -11.50 17.97 10.04
N GLY A 26 -12.25 18.25 8.97
CA GLY A 26 -12.66 19.60 8.59
C GLY A 26 -11.70 20.32 7.65
N PHE A 27 -10.71 19.63 7.08
CA PHE A 27 -9.82 20.22 6.08
C PHE A 27 -10.46 20.21 4.69
N GLU A 28 -10.28 21.30 3.95
CA GLU A 28 -10.57 21.35 2.53
C GLU A 28 -9.48 20.62 1.76
N VAL A 29 -9.80 19.46 1.22
CA VAL A 29 -8.85 18.62 0.49
C VAL A 29 -9.33 18.36 -0.92
N ASN A 30 -8.45 18.61 -1.90
CA ASN A 30 -8.73 18.32 -3.30
C ASN A 30 -8.96 16.81 -3.52
N ARG A 31 -9.74 16.45 -4.56
CA ARG A 31 -9.92 15.05 -4.96
C ARG A 31 -8.67 14.45 -5.57
N VAL A 32 -7.81 15.28 -6.16
CA VAL A 32 -6.58 14.82 -6.79
C VAL A 32 -5.44 14.85 -5.79
N GLY A 33 -4.93 13.68 -5.46
CA GLY A 33 -3.66 13.50 -4.76
C GLY A 33 -2.51 13.25 -5.74
N TYR A 34 -1.29 13.41 -5.31
CA TYR A 34 -0.10 13.23 -6.14
C TYR A 34 0.83 12.21 -5.50
N PHE A 35 1.23 11.20 -6.27
CA PHE A 35 2.31 10.30 -5.91
C PHE A 35 3.61 10.83 -6.50
N ILE A 36 4.61 11.01 -5.65
CA ILE A 36 5.96 11.39 -6.05
C ILE A 36 6.84 10.15 -5.92
N TYR A 37 7.30 9.63 -7.05
CA TYR A 37 8.25 8.52 -7.09
C TYR A 37 9.66 9.08 -7.28
N VAL A 38 10.57 8.56 -6.47
CA VAL A 38 11.98 8.92 -6.53
C VAL A 38 12.76 7.61 -6.69
N ASP A 39 13.23 7.35 -7.89
CA ASP A 39 13.95 6.12 -8.23
C ASP A 39 15.45 6.40 -8.30
N GLY A 40 16.25 5.62 -7.55
CA GLY A 40 17.70 5.67 -7.60
C GLY A 40 18.22 5.07 -8.92
N LEU A 41 19.10 5.79 -9.61
CA LEU A 41 19.71 5.34 -10.86
C LEU A 41 20.91 4.43 -10.56
N HIS A 42 20.66 3.15 -10.33
CA HIS A 42 21.67 2.17 -9.90
C HIS A 42 22.25 1.30 -11.02
N VAL A 43 21.88 1.56 -12.27
CA VAL A 43 22.31 0.78 -13.45
C VAL A 43 22.93 1.68 -14.50
N GLY A 44 24.10 1.29 -15.05
CA GLY A 44 24.79 1.93 -16.19
C GLY A 44 26.10 2.64 -15.82
N ILE A 45 26.75 3.23 -16.85
CA ILE A 45 28.04 3.93 -16.75
C ILE A 45 27.93 5.16 -15.81
N ASN A 46 26.76 5.76 -15.74
CA ASN A 46 26.41 6.86 -14.83
C ASN A 46 25.54 6.36 -13.69
N GLY A 47 26.01 5.36 -12.95
CA GLY A 47 25.26 4.77 -11.85
C GLY A 47 24.69 5.79 -10.86
N MET A 48 23.97 5.32 -9.87
CA MET A 48 23.30 6.14 -8.85
C MET A 48 24.29 7.04 -8.09
N ILE A 49 25.55 6.65 -7.99
CA ILE A 49 26.57 7.34 -7.22
C ILE A 49 27.71 7.76 -8.15
N ASP A 50 28.01 9.05 -8.20
CA ASP A 50 29.23 9.59 -8.76
C ASP A 50 30.20 9.90 -7.61
N MET A 51 31.39 9.30 -7.66
CA MET A 51 32.43 9.52 -6.65
C MET A 51 33.58 10.34 -7.25
N TYR A 52 33.85 11.46 -6.61
CA TYR A 52 35.07 12.26 -6.79
C TYR A 52 35.92 12.13 -5.52
N PRO A 53 37.21 12.52 -5.54
CA PRO A 53 38.11 12.26 -4.41
C PRO A 53 37.62 12.70 -3.02
N SER A 54 36.70 13.67 -2.96
CA SER A 54 36.17 14.21 -1.69
C SER A 54 34.66 14.39 -1.66
N ILE A 55 33.93 14.01 -2.73
CA ILE A 55 32.49 14.23 -2.85
C ILE A 55 31.84 13.00 -3.48
N ALA A 56 30.73 12.52 -2.90
CA ALA A 56 29.86 11.53 -3.51
C ALA A 56 28.47 12.14 -3.72
N THR A 57 27.91 11.97 -4.92
CA THR A 57 26.55 12.42 -5.26
C THR A 57 25.70 11.22 -5.68
N MET A 58 24.46 11.16 -5.21
CA MET A 58 23.48 10.17 -5.63
C MET A 58 22.53 10.78 -6.64
N LYS A 59 22.27 10.06 -7.74
CA LYS A 59 21.33 10.49 -8.79
C LYS A 59 20.02 9.77 -8.66
N PHE A 60 18.94 10.52 -8.79
CA PHE A 60 17.58 10.01 -8.74
C PHE A 60 16.79 10.54 -9.95
N SER A 61 15.89 9.71 -10.47
CA SER A 61 14.83 10.18 -11.34
C SER A 61 13.55 10.39 -10.55
N THR A 62 12.82 11.46 -10.85
CA THR A 62 11.59 11.81 -10.15
C THR A 62 10.42 11.76 -11.11
N SER A 63 9.32 11.16 -10.71
CA SER A 63 8.06 11.15 -11.45
C SER A 63 6.92 11.57 -10.54
N VAL A 64 6.04 12.44 -11.04
CA VAL A 64 4.84 12.89 -10.32
C VAL A 64 3.61 12.35 -11.05
N LEU A 65 2.81 11.58 -10.36
CA LEU A 65 1.60 10.95 -10.91
C LEU A 65 0.36 11.45 -10.19
N PRO A 66 -0.56 12.14 -10.89
CA PRO A 66 -1.84 12.50 -10.30
C PRO A 66 -2.72 11.26 -10.13
N TYR A 67 -3.46 11.24 -9.05
CA TYR A 67 -4.45 10.21 -8.75
C TYR A 67 -5.75 10.85 -8.28
N GLU A 68 -6.83 10.62 -9.00
CA GLU A 68 -8.16 11.05 -8.57
C GLU A 68 -8.70 10.05 -7.54
N SER A 69 -8.89 10.52 -6.30
CA SER A 69 -9.31 9.69 -5.19
C SER A 69 -10.77 9.26 -5.31
N ASN A 70 -11.05 8.04 -4.88
CA ASN A 70 -12.39 7.52 -4.67
C ASN A 70 -12.57 7.11 -3.22
N THR A 71 -13.36 7.84 -2.46
CA THR A 71 -13.60 7.58 -1.03
C THR A 71 -14.89 6.81 -0.75
N ASP A 72 -15.68 6.48 -1.75
CA ASP A 72 -17.04 5.90 -1.60
C ASP A 72 -17.02 4.50 -0.99
N TRP A 73 -15.95 3.75 -1.19
CA TRP A 73 -15.80 2.40 -0.68
C TRP A 73 -15.50 2.35 0.84
N ILE A 74 -15.02 3.44 1.44
CA ILE A 74 -14.41 3.45 2.78
C ILE A 74 -15.44 3.14 3.86
N GLU A 75 -16.52 3.90 3.96
CA GLU A 75 -17.51 3.73 5.02
C GLU A 75 -18.15 2.34 4.98
N THR A 76 -18.52 1.89 3.79
CA THR A 76 -19.08 0.54 3.61
C THR A 76 -18.12 -0.54 4.10
N THR A 77 -16.82 -0.37 3.82
CA THR A 77 -15.79 -1.31 4.26
C THR A 77 -15.59 -1.26 5.77
N LEU A 78 -15.56 -0.08 6.37
CA LEU A 78 -15.47 0.09 7.83
C LEU A 78 -16.65 -0.56 8.56
N PHE A 79 -17.88 -0.42 8.04
CA PHE A 79 -19.04 -1.11 8.59
C PHE A 79 -18.95 -2.63 8.48
N LYS A 80 -18.43 -3.15 7.37
CA LYS A 80 -18.18 -4.59 7.22
C LYS A 80 -17.15 -5.09 8.23
N ILE A 81 -16.05 -4.37 8.42
CA ILE A 81 -15.01 -4.69 9.40
C ILE A 81 -15.61 -4.67 10.82
N LYS A 82 -16.34 -3.60 11.18
CA LYS A 82 -16.99 -3.51 12.48
C LYS A 82 -17.93 -4.70 12.75
N ARG A 83 -18.75 -5.05 11.77
CA ARG A 83 -19.65 -6.21 11.89
C ARG A 83 -18.90 -7.52 12.06
N LEU A 84 -17.78 -7.69 11.36
CA LEU A 84 -16.92 -8.85 11.46
C LEU A 84 -16.31 -8.99 12.86
N LEU A 85 -15.84 -7.88 13.43
CA LEU A 85 -15.26 -7.86 14.78
C LEU A 85 -16.26 -8.16 15.90
N HIS A 86 -17.57 -8.06 15.63
CA HIS A 86 -18.64 -8.43 16.57
C HIS A 86 -19.19 -9.85 16.36
N GLN A 87 -18.57 -10.63 15.47
CA GLN A 87 -18.94 -12.05 15.28
C GLN A 87 -18.09 -12.93 16.22
N ASP A 88 -18.74 -13.94 16.77
CA ASP A 88 -18.07 -14.93 17.64
C ASP A 88 -17.18 -15.91 16.85
N ASN A 89 -17.40 -16.02 15.54
CA ASN A 89 -16.67 -16.92 14.68
C ASN A 89 -15.66 -16.17 13.82
N CYS A 90 -14.42 -16.68 13.79
CA CYS A 90 -13.40 -16.19 12.87
C CYS A 90 -13.77 -16.57 11.43
N PRO A 91 -13.75 -15.63 10.48
CA PRO A 91 -14.02 -15.95 9.08
C PRO A 91 -12.91 -16.84 8.51
N GLU A 92 -13.27 -17.64 7.51
CA GLU A 92 -12.30 -18.46 6.79
C GLU A 92 -11.28 -17.58 6.06
N HIS A 93 -10.04 -18.04 6.03
CA HIS A 93 -8.99 -17.39 5.26
C HIS A 93 -9.23 -17.56 3.76
N ASN A 94 -8.93 -16.53 2.99
CA ASN A 94 -8.87 -16.65 1.53
C ASN A 94 -7.91 -17.79 1.13
N VAL A 95 -8.23 -18.51 0.08
CA VAL A 95 -7.41 -19.63 -0.45
C VAL A 95 -5.97 -19.20 -0.79
N ASP A 96 -5.80 -17.96 -1.23
CA ASP A 96 -4.50 -17.37 -1.59
C ASP A 96 -3.79 -16.69 -0.40
N CYS A 97 -4.34 -16.76 0.82
CA CYS A 97 -3.73 -16.16 2.00
C CYS A 97 -2.58 -17.04 2.50
N GLU A 98 -1.34 -16.60 2.29
CA GLU A 98 -0.14 -17.31 2.74
C GLU A 98 -0.15 -17.58 4.25
N GLN A 99 -0.56 -16.59 5.05
CA GLN A 99 -0.65 -16.73 6.51
C GLN A 99 -1.74 -17.70 6.94
N GLY A 100 -2.89 -17.70 6.27
CA GLY A 100 -3.95 -18.68 6.51
C GLY A 100 -3.53 -20.10 6.12
N ASN A 101 -2.78 -20.26 5.05
CA ASN A 101 -2.20 -21.54 4.63
C ASN A 101 -1.20 -22.06 5.66
N PHE A 102 -0.31 -21.19 6.14
CA PHE A 102 0.63 -21.54 7.21
C PHE A 102 -0.09 -22.02 8.48
N LEU A 103 -1.07 -21.28 8.96
CA LEU A 103 -1.84 -21.65 10.16
C LEU A 103 -2.57 -23.01 9.99
N ARG A 104 -3.13 -23.27 8.82
CA ARG A 104 -3.76 -24.57 8.52
C ARG A 104 -2.75 -25.71 8.60
N GLN A 105 -1.55 -25.54 8.05
CA GLN A 105 -0.48 -26.55 8.11
C GLN A 105 -0.03 -26.82 9.54
N VAL A 106 0.19 -25.77 10.34
CA VAL A 106 0.56 -25.90 11.76
C VAL A 106 -0.52 -26.66 12.53
N ASN A 107 -1.79 -26.31 12.36
CA ASN A 107 -2.90 -27.00 13.03
C ASN A 107 -3.00 -28.48 12.64
N GLN A 108 -2.77 -28.83 11.38
CA GLN A 108 -2.70 -30.22 10.92
C GLN A 108 -1.57 -31.00 11.57
N MET A 109 -0.37 -30.40 11.68
CA MET A 109 0.77 -31.02 12.34
C MET A 109 0.49 -31.29 13.83
N MET A 110 -0.13 -30.32 14.52
CA MET A 110 -0.47 -30.45 15.95
C MET A 110 -1.58 -31.48 16.21
N SER A 111 -2.50 -31.66 15.26
CA SER A 111 -3.58 -32.63 15.35
C SER A 111 -3.13 -34.07 15.08
N ASN A 112 -2.01 -34.26 14.40
CA ASN A 112 -1.43 -35.56 14.05
C ASN A 112 -0.31 -36.00 15.02
N ALA A 113 0.01 -35.17 15.98
CA ALA A 113 0.97 -35.44 17.04
C ALA A 113 0.28 -35.90 18.31
#